data_34438c0e49db78affcfe478db4135ac7
#
_entry.id   34438c0e49db78affcfe478db4135ac7
#
_cell.length_a   1.000
_cell.length_b   1.000
_cell.length_c   1.000
_cell.angle_alpha   90.00
_cell.angle_beta   90.00
_cell.angle_gamma   90.00
#
_symmetry.space_group_name_H-M   'P 1'
#
loop_
_entity.id
_entity.type
_entity.pdbx_description
1 polymer ?
#
loop_
_entity_poly.entity_id
_entity_poly.type
_entity_poly.pdbx_seq_one_letter_code
_entity_poly.pdbx_strand_id
1 'polypeptide(L)'
;MQPSGRGYDHGITTFSPDGRLFQVEYARESVKRGTTTAGLKFKEGVVLVCDKRIASRLIIPESIEKMFKIDEHVGVATSGLVADARQLVARARVESQINRITYADTVPIDVLVKKICCLLYTSDAADEYSRG
;
A
#
# COMPACT_ATOMS: atom_id res chain seq x y z
N MET A 1 6.33 -29.66 19.32
CA MET A 1 7.57 -28.84 19.18
C MET A 1 7.42 -28.00 17.92
N GLN A 2 7.15 -26.71 18.03
CA GLN A 2 7.26 -25.83 16.85
C GLN A 2 8.75 -25.66 16.56
N PRO A 3 9.20 -25.93 15.32
CA PRO A 3 10.57 -25.63 14.95
C PRO A 3 10.76 -24.11 15.06
N SER A 4 11.70 -23.70 15.87
CA SER A 4 12.08 -22.32 16.03
C SER A 4 12.51 -21.79 14.65
N GLY A 5 11.73 -20.87 14.07
CA GLY A 5 12.03 -20.22 12.79
C GLY A 5 13.25 -19.30 12.83
N ARG A 6 14.07 -19.41 13.88
CA ARG A 6 15.30 -18.65 14.07
C ARG A 6 16.33 -19.04 13.00
N GLY A 7 16.54 -18.14 12.05
CA GLY A 7 17.54 -18.27 11.00
C GLY A 7 16.99 -18.28 9.57
N TYR A 8 15.69 -18.56 9.38
CA TYR A 8 15.05 -18.56 8.05
C TYR A 8 14.18 -17.33 7.80
N ASP A 9 14.10 -16.43 8.76
CA ASP A 9 13.26 -15.21 8.76
C ASP A 9 14.05 -13.92 8.45
N HIS A 10 15.35 -14.03 8.18
CA HIS A 10 16.22 -12.86 7.93
C HIS A 10 16.25 -12.41 6.46
N GLY A 11 15.81 -13.23 5.52
CA GLY A 11 15.83 -12.93 4.09
C GLY A 11 14.45 -12.99 3.45
N ILE A 12 14.18 -12.06 2.52
CA ILE A 12 12.90 -12.01 1.77
C ILE A 12 12.73 -13.25 0.88
N THR A 13 13.83 -13.79 0.37
CA THR A 13 13.86 -14.94 -0.56
C THR A 13 14.28 -16.25 0.10
N THR A 14 14.47 -16.28 1.43
CA THR A 14 14.90 -17.47 2.15
C THR A 14 13.73 -18.37 2.48
N PHE A 15 13.67 -19.54 1.85
CA PHE A 15 12.67 -20.58 2.15
C PHE A 15 13.04 -21.34 3.43
N SER A 16 12.06 -21.57 4.27
CA SER A 16 12.20 -22.56 5.36
C SER A 16 12.27 -23.98 4.80
N PRO A 17 12.70 -24.97 5.58
CA PRO A 17 12.65 -26.40 5.19
C PRO A 17 11.25 -26.87 4.76
N ASP A 18 10.21 -26.23 5.29
CA ASP A 18 8.80 -26.51 4.96
C ASP A 18 8.30 -25.73 3.72
N GLY A 19 9.21 -25.04 3.00
CA GLY A 19 8.86 -24.26 1.81
C GLY A 19 8.14 -22.94 2.08
N ARG A 20 8.24 -22.38 3.29
CA ARG A 20 7.57 -21.15 3.70
C ARG A 20 8.51 -19.95 3.58
N LEU A 21 7.97 -18.81 3.14
CA LEU A 21 8.64 -17.50 3.16
C LEU A 21 8.14 -16.70 4.38
N PHE A 22 8.86 -16.72 5.47
CA PHE A 22 8.41 -16.11 6.73
C PHE A 22 8.20 -14.59 6.62
N GLN A 23 9.02 -13.88 5.86
CA GLN A 23 8.86 -12.44 5.65
C GLN A 23 7.55 -12.10 4.96
N VAL A 24 7.12 -12.90 3.99
CA VAL A 24 5.82 -12.74 3.33
C VAL A 24 4.67 -13.03 4.29
N GLU A 25 4.82 -14.02 5.17
CA GLU A 25 3.80 -14.34 6.18
C GLU A 25 3.68 -13.22 7.23
N TYR A 26 4.79 -12.66 7.68
CA TYR A 26 4.80 -11.53 8.60
C TYR A 26 4.15 -10.28 7.98
N ALA A 27 4.45 -10.00 6.72
CA ALA A 27 3.81 -8.92 5.99
C ALA A 27 2.29 -9.13 5.86
N ARG A 28 1.84 -10.33 5.53
CA ARG A 28 0.41 -10.69 5.48
C ARG A 28 -0.27 -10.51 6.84
N GLU A 29 0.37 -10.93 7.91
CA GLU A 29 -0.17 -10.80 9.25
C GLU A 29 -0.28 -9.34 9.67
N SER A 30 0.70 -8.51 9.32
CA SER A 30 0.66 -7.06 9.55
C SER A 30 -0.51 -6.41 8.80
N VAL A 31 -0.77 -6.80 7.57
CA VAL A 31 -1.92 -6.31 6.79
C VAL A 31 -3.25 -6.75 7.39
N LYS A 32 -3.37 -7.98 7.88
CA LYS A 32 -4.59 -8.49 8.52
C LYS A 32 -4.96 -7.73 9.80
N ARG A 33 -3.99 -7.16 10.49
CA ARG A 33 -4.23 -6.32 11.70
C ARG A 33 -4.77 -4.93 11.34
N GLY A 34 -4.75 -4.55 10.07
CA GLY A 34 -5.36 -3.32 9.60
C GLY A 34 -6.89 -3.34 9.70
N THR A 35 -7.49 -2.16 9.78
CA THR A 35 -8.94 -2.01 9.78
C THR A 35 -9.50 -2.08 8.36
N THR A 36 -10.77 -2.45 8.25
CA THR A 36 -11.45 -2.69 6.98
C THR A 36 -11.61 -1.40 6.16
N THR A 37 -11.43 -1.54 4.86
CA THR A 37 -11.74 -0.53 3.85
C THR A 37 -12.56 -1.19 2.75
N ALA A 38 -13.63 -0.53 2.30
CA ALA A 38 -14.52 -1.01 1.24
C ALA A 38 -14.73 0.06 0.18
N GLY A 39 -14.87 -0.36 -1.06
CA GLY A 39 -15.24 0.50 -2.19
C GLY A 39 -16.44 -0.07 -2.94
N LEU A 40 -17.38 0.79 -3.30
CA LEU A 40 -18.55 0.45 -4.07
C LEU A 40 -18.64 1.34 -5.30
N LYS A 41 -18.70 0.73 -6.48
CA LYS A 41 -18.96 1.41 -7.74
C LYS A 41 -20.46 1.38 -8.05
N PHE A 42 -21.03 2.52 -8.43
CA PHE A 42 -22.39 2.65 -8.92
C PHE A 42 -22.42 3.44 -10.24
N LYS A 43 -23.60 3.63 -10.80
CA LYS A 43 -23.75 4.20 -12.16
C LYS A 43 -23.09 5.58 -12.33
N GLU A 44 -23.17 6.41 -11.30
CA GLU A 44 -22.74 7.82 -11.35
C GLU A 44 -21.42 8.10 -10.59
N GLY A 45 -20.81 7.07 -9.97
CA GLY A 45 -19.57 7.30 -9.22
C GLY A 45 -19.08 6.12 -8.41
N VAL A 46 -18.26 6.44 -7.42
CA VAL A 46 -17.68 5.49 -6.48
C VAL A 46 -17.80 6.03 -5.06
N VAL A 47 -18.17 5.16 -4.12
CA VAL A 47 -18.12 5.43 -2.68
C VAL A 47 -17.01 4.62 -2.05
N LEU A 48 -16.15 5.28 -1.25
CA LEU A 48 -15.13 4.65 -0.45
C LEU A 48 -15.49 4.80 1.03
N VAL A 49 -15.39 3.72 1.77
CA VAL A 49 -15.72 3.67 3.21
C VAL A 49 -14.55 3.03 3.95
N CYS A 50 -14.10 3.68 5.02
CA CYS A 50 -13.02 3.17 5.87
C CYS A 50 -13.45 3.08 7.32
N ASP A 51 -13.15 1.95 7.96
CA ASP A 51 -13.23 1.82 9.42
C ASP A 51 -12.04 2.54 10.06
N LYS A 52 -12.31 3.57 10.89
CA LYS A 52 -11.31 4.32 11.65
C LYS A 52 -11.30 3.90 13.12
N ARG A 53 -11.05 2.63 13.39
CA ARG A 53 -10.97 2.15 14.76
C ARG A 53 -9.70 2.66 15.45
N ILE A 54 -9.88 3.32 16.59
CA ILE A 54 -8.78 3.84 17.42
C ILE A 54 -8.38 2.75 18.41
N ALA A 55 -7.18 2.19 18.25
CA ALA A 55 -6.67 1.12 19.10
C ALA A 55 -6.08 1.64 20.42
N SER A 56 -5.76 2.93 20.53
CA SER A 56 -5.11 3.51 21.71
C SER A 56 -5.65 4.90 22.01
N ARG A 57 -5.84 5.19 23.30
CA ARG A 57 -6.23 6.52 23.78
C ARG A 57 -5.16 7.62 23.57
N LEU A 58 -3.93 7.20 23.25
CA LEU A 58 -2.81 8.11 22.96
C LEU A 58 -2.79 8.60 21.51
N ILE A 59 -3.65 8.05 20.63
CA ILE A 59 -3.73 8.43 19.23
C ILE A 59 -4.79 9.52 19.09
N ILE A 60 -4.41 10.63 18.46
CA ILE A 60 -5.32 11.70 18.09
C ILE A 60 -6.16 11.19 16.90
N PRO A 61 -7.50 11.11 17.02
CA PRO A 61 -8.37 10.52 15.99
C PRO A 61 -8.20 11.15 14.60
N GLU A 62 -7.98 12.44 14.56
CA GLU A 62 -7.81 13.22 13.34
C GLU A 62 -6.50 12.87 12.61
N SER A 63 -5.51 12.33 13.32
CA SER A 63 -4.24 11.91 12.71
C SER A 63 -4.34 10.62 11.91
N ILE A 64 -5.41 9.85 12.11
CA ILE A 64 -5.65 8.60 11.38
C ILE A 64 -6.32 8.93 10.05
N GLU A 65 -5.51 9.12 9.03
CA GLU A 65 -5.98 9.34 7.67
C GLU A 65 -5.81 8.05 6.86
N LYS A 66 -6.92 7.52 6.34
CA LYS A 66 -6.98 6.28 5.53
C LYS A 66 -7.52 6.53 4.12
N MET A 67 -8.14 7.66 3.90
CA MET A 67 -8.60 8.10 2.59
C MET A 67 -7.82 9.32 2.17
N PHE A 68 -7.33 9.29 0.94
CA PHE A 68 -6.51 10.36 0.37
C PHE A 68 -7.07 10.78 -0.98
N LYS A 69 -7.09 12.06 -1.23
CA LYS A 69 -7.33 12.62 -2.55
C LYS A 69 -6.00 12.65 -3.31
N ILE A 70 -5.96 12.06 -4.50
CA ILE A 70 -4.83 12.12 -5.41
C ILE A 70 -5.02 13.25 -6.41
N ASP A 71 -6.17 13.27 -7.08
CA ASP A 71 -6.57 14.31 -8.03
C ASP A 71 -8.09 14.55 -7.90
N GLU A 72 -8.64 15.50 -8.66
CA GLU A 72 -10.07 15.86 -8.62
C GLU A 72 -10.98 14.66 -8.87
N HIS A 73 -10.58 13.74 -9.74
CA HIS A 73 -11.33 12.55 -10.14
C HIS A 73 -10.81 11.25 -9.51
N VAL A 74 -9.75 11.31 -8.66
CA VAL A 74 -9.10 10.12 -8.10
C VAL A 74 -9.01 10.20 -6.58
N GLY A 75 -9.70 9.29 -5.91
CA GLY A 75 -9.56 9.01 -4.49
C GLY A 75 -8.92 7.65 -4.25
N VAL A 76 -8.20 7.53 -3.15
CA VAL A 76 -7.59 6.27 -2.68
C VAL A 76 -8.00 6.02 -1.24
N ALA A 77 -8.36 4.78 -0.95
CA ALA A 77 -8.58 4.30 0.40
C ALA A 77 -7.58 3.19 0.71
N THR A 78 -7.04 3.19 1.93
CA THR A 78 -5.96 2.30 2.33
C THR A 78 -6.38 1.38 3.46
N SER A 79 -5.75 0.21 3.54
CA SER A 79 -5.89 -0.74 4.64
C SER A 79 -4.53 -1.40 4.91
N GLY A 80 -4.27 -1.76 6.17
CA GLY A 80 -3.00 -2.33 6.59
C GLY A 80 -2.01 -1.27 7.07
N LEU A 81 -0.79 -1.24 6.52
CA LEU A 81 0.27 -0.31 6.89
C LEU A 81 0.07 1.08 6.25
N VAL A 82 -0.46 2.01 7.00
CA VAL A 82 -0.79 3.37 6.49
C VAL A 82 0.46 4.18 6.14
N ALA A 83 1.59 3.93 6.82
CA ALA A 83 2.85 4.62 6.54
C ALA A 83 3.33 4.37 5.11
N ASP A 84 3.32 3.12 4.66
CA ASP A 84 3.69 2.73 3.30
C ASP A 84 2.70 3.29 2.27
N ALA A 85 1.41 3.29 2.61
CA ALA A 85 0.37 3.86 1.77
C ALA A 85 0.58 5.35 1.50
N ARG A 86 1.06 6.13 2.48
CA ARG A 86 1.37 7.57 2.28
C ARG A 86 2.44 7.82 1.23
N GLN A 87 3.47 6.98 1.17
CA GLN A 87 4.49 7.08 0.13
C GLN A 87 3.90 6.80 -1.25
N LEU A 88 3.07 5.77 -1.38
CA LEU A 88 2.38 5.46 -2.64
C LEU A 88 1.44 6.59 -3.07
N VAL A 89 0.71 7.19 -2.14
CA VAL A 89 -0.17 8.34 -2.42
C VAL A 89 0.64 9.54 -2.91
N ALA A 90 1.77 9.85 -2.28
CA ALA A 90 2.65 10.92 -2.72
C ALA A 90 3.16 10.70 -4.16
N ARG A 91 3.60 9.50 -4.49
CA ARG A 91 3.99 9.10 -5.85
C ARG A 91 2.84 9.22 -6.84
N ALA A 92 1.66 8.71 -6.47
CA ALA A 92 0.47 8.80 -7.32
C ALA A 92 0.09 10.25 -7.65
N ARG A 93 0.21 11.16 -6.69
CA ARG A 93 -0.01 12.61 -6.91
C ARG A 93 0.98 13.19 -7.92
N VAL A 94 2.25 12.86 -7.77
CA VAL A 94 3.30 13.30 -8.72
C VAL A 94 3.00 12.77 -10.13
N GLU A 95 2.70 11.48 -10.27
CA GLU A 95 2.37 10.86 -11.56
C GLU A 95 1.14 11.48 -12.22
N SER A 96 0.11 11.80 -11.43
CA SER A 96 -1.08 12.49 -11.92
C SER A 96 -0.74 13.90 -12.46
N GLN A 97 0.10 14.65 -11.74
CA GLN A 97 0.53 15.99 -12.18
C GLN A 97 1.43 15.94 -13.41
N ILE A 98 2.35 14.98 -13.49
CA ILE A 98 3.19 14.76 -14.67
C ILE A 98 2.32 14.51 -15.90
N ASN A 99 1.31 13.64 -15.77
CA ASN A 99 0.38 13.36 -16.86
C ASN A 99 -0.36 14.62 -17.32
N ARG A 100 -0.84 15.42 -16.38
CA ARG A 100 -1.56 16.67 -16.67
C ARG A 100 -0.67 17.69 -17.39
N ILE A 101 0.58 17.83 -16.97
CA ILE A 101 1.55 18.75 -17.62
C ILE A 101 1.92 18.25 -19.01
N THR A 102 2.12 16.94 -19.18
CA THR A 102 2.59 16.37 -20.45
C THR A 102 1.49 16.30 -21.50
N TYR A 103 0.27 15.94 -21.11
CA TYR A 103 -0.83 15.67 -22.05
C TYR A 103 -1.97 16.67 -21.96
N ALA A 104 -1.89 17.66 -21.03
CA ALA A 104 -2.96 18.63 -20.74
C ALA A 104 -4.31 17.97 -20.42
N ASP A 105 -4.29 16.73 -19.92
CA ASP A 105 -5.47 15.91 -19.63
C ASP A 105 -5.32 15.18 -18.31
N THR A 106 -6.45 14.71 -17.77
CA THR A 106 -6.50 13.92 -16.54
C THR A 106 -5.96 12.52 -16.76
N VAL A 107 -5.24 11.98 -15.79
CA VAL A 107 -4.70 10.63 -15.88
C VAL A 107 -5.84 9.59 -15.78
N PRO A 108 -5.96 8.65 -16.73
CA PRO A 108 -6.86 7.51 -16.58
C PRO A 108 -6.48 6.65 -15.37
N ILE A 109 -7.47 6.18 -14.61
CA ILE A 109 -7.24 5.44 -13.35
C ILE A 109 -6.45 4.15 -13.60
N ASP A 110 -6.72 3.43 -14.68
CA ASP A 110 -6.01 2.20 -15.05
C ASP A 110 -4.53 2.45 -15.35
N VAL A 111 -4.20 3.56 -16.00
CA VAL A 111 -2.81 3.98 -16.27
C VAL A 111 -2.11 4.32 -14.96
N LEU A 112 -2.75 5.07 -14.07
CA LEU A 112 -2.20 5.43 -12.77
C LEU A 112 -1.91 4.17 -11.92
N VAL A 113 -2.85 3.24 -11.86
CA VAL A 113 -2.70 1.97 -11.14
C VAL A 113 -1.52 1.17 -11.70
N LYS A 114 -1.40 1.03 -13.01
CA LYS A 114 -0.27 0.33 -13.65
C LYS A 114 1.07 0.99 -13.31
N LYS A 115 1.16 2.31 -13.35
CA LYS A 115 2.38 3.04 -12.97
C LYS A 115 2.77 2.79 -11.51
N ILE A 116 1.82 2.85 -10.57
CA ILE A 116 2.07 2.58 -9.15
C ILE A 116 2.52 1.12 -8.95
N CYS A 117 1.90 0.15 -9.60
CA CYS A 117 2.31 -1.25 -9.55
C CYS A 117 3.73 -1.45 -10.08
N CYS A 118 4.09 -0.82 -11.20
CA CYS A 118 5.45 -0.88 -11.74
C CYS A 118 6.48 -0.27 -10.76
N LEU A 119 6.14 0.84 -10.10
CA LEU A 119 7.01 1.48 -9.11
C LEU A 119 7.26 0.58 -7.89
N LEU A 120 6.25 -0.13 -7.41
CA LEU A 120 6.40 -1.11 -6.33
C LEU A 120 7.38 -2.22 -6.71
N TYR A 121 7.29 -2.73 -7.93
CA TYR A 121 8.21 -3.75 -8.44
C TYR A 121 9.65 -3.26 -8.59
N THR A 122 9.86 -2.02 -9.03
CA THR A 122 11.20 -1.45 -9.25
C THR A 122 11.87 -1.00 -7.96
N SER A 123 11.13 -0.52 -6.97
CA SER A 123 11.70 -0.14 -5.67
C SER A 123 12.14 -1.35 -4.85
N ASP A 124 11.43 -2.47 -4.94
CA ASP A 124 11.83 -3.73 -4.28
C ASP A 124 13.15 -4.28 -4.87
N ALA A 125 13.34 -4.19 -6.19
CA ALA A 125 14.57 -4.58 -6.85
C ALA A 125 15.75 -3.63 -6.55
N ALA A 126 15.49 -2.33 -6.33
CA ALA A 126 16.52 -1.34 -6.02
C ALA A 126 17.05 -1.45 -4.59
N ASP A 127 16.20 -1.84 -3.62
CA ASP A 127 16.62 -2.07 -2.23
C ASP A 127 17.49 -3.31 -2.07
N GLU A 128 17.33 -4.34 -2.89
CA GLU A 128 18.22 -5.50 -2.94
C GLU A 128 19.62 -5.13 -3.48
N TYR A 129 19.69 -4.24 -4.47
CA TYR A 129 20.98 -3.81 -5.06
C TYR A 129 21.76 -2.85 -4.16
N SER A 130 21.10 -2.15 -3.28
CA SER A 130 21.74 -1.20 -2.33
C SER A 130 22.32 -1.86 -1.09
N ARG A 131 22.10 -3.15 -0.87
CA ARG A 131 22.59 -3.94 0.28
C ARG A 131 23.72 -4.91 -0.05
N GLY A 132 24.26 -4.87 -1.26
CA GLY A 132 25.43 -5.63 -1.71
C GLY A 132 26.76 -5.01 -1.29
#